data_648722f4e053465d72652b9a367a02c1
#
_entry.id   648722f4e053465d72652b9a367a02c1
#
_cell.length_a   1.000
_cell.length_b   1.000
_cell.length_c   1.000
_cell.angle_alpha   90.00
_cell.angle_beta   90.00
_cell.angle_gamma   90.00
#
_symmetry.space_group_name_H-M   'P 1'
#
loop_
_entity.id
_entity.type
_entity.pdbx_description
1 polymer ?
#
loop_
_entity_poly.entity_id
_entity_poly.type
_entity_poly.pdbx_seq_one_letter_code
_entity_poly.pdbx_strand_id
1 'polypeptide(L)'
;MTGSFCTYTKAFEQIDRLLEEGAILQTIFSDISQHIKCRFGKGEKFVKRAHNMTGNEPMKTIEEAEIIGPTGCLDILILMPCTGNTMAKLANGITDTPVLMAAKAQLRNEKPVVISMASNDALGMNLKNIGNLLNHKHIYFVPFGQDDPVKKPNSMIADTRLLIPTILQALKGRQYQPVLIDHKK
;
A
#
# COMPACT_ATOMS: atom_id res chain seq x y z
N MET A 1 -4.68 1.93 -2.88
CA MET A 1 -4.59 3.32 -2.34
C MET A 1 -5.47 3.44 -1.11
N THR A 2 -4.92 3.88 0.05
CA THR A 2 -5.68 4.04 1.32
C THR A 2 -5.54 5.44 1.90
N GLY A 3 -6.16 5.75 3.03
CA GLY A 3 -6.44 7.10 3.52
C GLY A 3 -5.26 7.97 4.03
N SER A 4 -4.00 7.69 3.69
CA SER A 4 -2.88 8.57 4.04
C SER A 4 -2.64 9.64 2.97
N PHE A 5 -3.52 10.63 2.88
CA PHE A 5 -3.57 11.62 1.80
C PHE A 5 -2.33 12.52 1.70
N CYS A 6 -1.61 12.76 2.81
CA CYS A 6 -0.38 13.54 2.81
C CYS A 6 0.75 12.87 2.02
N THR A 7 0.65 11.57 1.75
CA THR A 7 1.66 10.81 0.98
C THR A 7 1.22 10.54 -0.47
N TYR A 8 0.06 11.02 -0.90
CA TYR A 8 -0.47 10.76 -2.24
C TYR A 8 0.41 11.30 -3.37
N THR A 9 1.04 12.47 -3.18
CA THR A 9 2.01 12.99 -4.16
C THR A 9 3.09 11.97 -4.43
N LYS A 10 3.73 11.43 -3.37
CA LYS A 10 4.74 10.39 -3.49
C LYS A 10 4.20 9.09 -4.10
N ALA A 11 2.94 8.73 -3.80
CA ALA A 11 2.32 7.55 -4.37
C ALA A 11 2.12 7.71 -5.89
N PHE A 12 1.65 8.85 -6.35
CA PHE A 12 1.50 9.14 -7.78
C PHE A 12 2.83 9.22 -8.52
N GLU A 13 3.89 9.77 -7.91
CA GLU A 13 5.24 9.72 -8.46
C GLU A 13 5.73 8.27 -8.66
N GLN A 14 5.36 7.35 -7.77
CA GLN A 14 5.72 5.95 -7.94
C GLN A 14 4.87 5.25 -9.01
N ILE A 15 3.61 5.67 -9.23
CA ILE A 15 2.81 5.21 -10.37
C ILE A 15 3.51 5.59 -11.69
N ASP A 16 3.95 6.85 -11.85
CA ASP A 16 4.69 7.29 -13.04
C ASP A 16 5.93 6.42 -13.26
N ARG A 17 6.75 6.23 -12.23
CA ARG A 17 7.97 5.41 -12.33
C ARG A 17 7.69 3.95 -12.70
N LEU A 18 6.63 3.36 -12.17
CA LEU A 18 6.25 1.99 -12.51
C LEU A 18 5.79 1.87 -13.97
N LEU A 19 5.07 2.88 -14.48
CA LEU A 19 4.69 2.96 -15.90
C LEU A 19 5.91 3.11 -16.80
N GLU A 20 6.89 3.92 -16.40
CA GLU A 20 8.18 4.07 -17.10
C GLU A 20 8.97 2.75 -17.18
N GLU A 21 8.87 1.90 -16.14
CA GLU A 21 9.43 0.54 -16.12
C GLU A 21 8.60 -0.47 -16.94
N GLY A 22 7.52 -0.04 -17.58
CA GLY A 22 6.66 -0.89 -18.41
C GLY A 22 5.62 -1.72 -17.66
N ALA A 23 5.33 -1.41 -16.40
CA ALA A 23 4.32 -2.12 -15.62
C ALA A 23 2.90 -1.76 -16.10
N ILE A 24 2.02 -2.77 -16.17
CA ILE A 24 0.58 -2.58 -16.37
C ILE A 24 -0.07 -2.44 -14.99
N LEU A 25 -0.68 -1.29 -14.74
CA LEU A 25 -1.19 -0.97 -13.41
C LEU A 25 -2.72 -0.99 -13.34
N GLN A 26 -3.26 -1.75 -12.41
CA GLN A 26 -4.64 -1.69 -11.96
C GLN A 26 -4.71 -1.00 -10.61
N THR A 27 -5.34 0.16 -10.54
CA THR A 27 -5.49 0.88 -9.27
C THR A 27 -6.75 0.46 -8.52
N ILE A 28 -6.64 0.39 -7.17
CA ILE A 28 -7.73 0.00 -6.28
C ILE A 28 -7.79 1.03 -5.14
N PHE A 29 -8.98 1.57 -4.86
CA PHE A 29 -9.18 2.59 -3.84
C PHE A 29 -10.03 2.06 -2.69
N SER A 30 -9.60 2.31 -1.44
CA SER A 30 -10.47 2.08 -0.28
C SER A 30 -11.61 3.11 -0.27
N ASP A 31 -12.73 2.78 0.37
CA ASP A 31 -13.93 3.62 0.39
C ASP A 31 -13.64 5.05 0.85
N ILE A 32 -12.89 5.20 1.95
CA ILE A 32 -12.51 6.52 2.45
C ILE A 32 -11.70 7.33 1.44
N SER A 33 -10.89 6.67 0.60
CA SER A 33 -10.04 7.34 -0.38
C SER A 33 -10.81 7.91 -1.56
N GLN A 34 -12.02 7.39 -1.81
CA GLN A 34 -12.86 7.80 -2.94
C GLN A 34 -13.67 9.06 -2.64
N HIS A 35 -14.13 9.24 -1.39
CA HIS A 35 -15.14 10.22 -1.04
C HIS A 35 -14.65 11.37 -0.15
N ILE A 36 -13.45 11.25 0.42
CA ILE A 36 -12.96 12.26 1.36
C ILE A 36 -12.78 13.63 0.70
N LYS A 37 -13.08 14.66 1.49
CA LYS A 37 -12.70 16.06 1.21
C LYS A 37 -11.68 16.48 2.27
N CYS A 38 -10.43 16.62 1.89
CA CYS A 38 -9.35 16.99 2.81
C CYS A 38 -8.51 18.15 2.23
N ARG A 39 -7.59 18.69 3.04
CA ARG A 39 -6.68 19.76 2.60
C ARG A 39 -5.80 19.41 1.39
N PHE A 40 -5.64 18.13 1.06
CA PHE A 40 -4.84 17.66 -0.08
C PHE A 40 -5.68 17.49 -1.35
N GLY A 41 -7.01 17.56 -1.24
CA GLY A 41 -7.91 17.45 -2.38
C GLY A 41 -9.17 16.62 -2.06
N LYS A 42 -9.94 16.38 -3.12
CA LYS A 42 -11.13 15.52 -3.08
C LYS A 42 -10.74 14.12 -3.57
N GLY A 43 -11.30 13.07 -2.95
CA GLY A 43 -11.07 11.67 -3.33
C GLY A 43 -11.33 11.40 -4.81
N GLU A 44 -12.44 11.92 -5.35
CA GLU A 44 -12.78 11.79 -6.77
C GLU A 44 -11.68 12.29 -7.74
N LYS A 45 -10.95 13.36 -7.34
CA LYS A 45 -9.83 13.86 -8.15
C LYS A 45 -8.65 12.89 -8.18
N PHE A 46 -8.40 12.18 -7.07
CA PHE A 46 -7.35 11.18 -7.01
C PHE A 46 -7.70 9.94 -7.82
N VAL A 47 -8.96 9.49 -7.75
CA VAL A 47 -9.47 8.39 -8.59
C VAL A 47 -9.34 8.74 -10.06
N LYS A 48 -9.80 9.94 -10.48
CA LYS A 48 -9.69 10.41 -11.87
C LYS A 48 -8.23 10.53 -12.32
N ARG A 49 -7.34 11.02 -11.44
CA ARG A 49 -5.90 11.10 -11.74
C ARG A 49 -5.31 9.71 -12.00
N ALA A 50 -5.62 8.73 -11.16
CA ALA A 50 -5.15 7.37 -11.32
C ALA A 50 -5.63 6.76 -12.65
N HIS A 51 -6.91 6.94 -12.99
CA HIS A 51 -7.46 6.54 -14.28
C HIS A 51 -6.68 7.15 -15.46
N ASN A 52 -6.48 8.48 -15.45
CA ASN A 52 -5.78 9.18 -16.52
C ASN A 52 -4.32 8.72 -16.69
N MET A 53 -3.64 8.34 -15.60
CA MET A 53 -2.25 7.88 -15.65
C MET A 53 -2.14 6.45 -16.16
N THR A 54 -3.02 5.56 -15.72
CA THR A 54 -2.91 4.12 -15.99
C THR A 54 -3.71 3.68 -17.22
N GLY A 55 -4.66 4.48 -17.67
CA GLY A 55 -5.62 4.11 -18.73
C GLY A 55 -6.67 3.09 -18.29
N ASN A 56 -6.56 2.55 -17.05
CA ASN A 56 -7.48 1.54 -16.51
C ASN A 56 -8.48 2.17 -15.53
N GLU A 57 -9.74 1.73 -15.57
CA GLU A 57 -10.74 2.17 -14.61
C GLU A 57 -10.36 1.65 -13.21
N PRO A 58 -10.23 2.55 -12.19
CA PRO A 58 -9.90 2.12 -10.83
C PRO A 58 -11.00 1.25 -10.21
N MET A 59 -10.63 0.15 -9.55
CA MET A 59 -11.55 -0.66 -8.75
C MET A 59 -11.95 0.09 -7.48
N LYS A 60 -13.22 0.17 -7.21
CA LYS A 60 -13.85 1.00 -6.17
C LYS A 60 -14.74 0.23 -5.20
N THR A 61 -15.10 -1.00 -5.55
CA THR A 61 -15.99 -1.84 -4.72
C THR A 61 -15.33 -3.18 -4.38
N ILE A 62 -15.88 -3.86 -3.39
CA ILE A 62 -15.40 -5.19 -2.97
C ILE A 62 -15.65 -6.19 -4.10
N GLU A 63 -16.80 -6.08 -4.76
CA GLU A 63 -17.21 -6.94 -5.88
C GLU A 63 -16.25 -6.83 -7.06
N GLU A 64 -15.83 -5.60 -7.40
CA GLU A 64 -14.84 -5.38 -8.46
C GLU A 64 -13.48 -6.00 -8.10
N ALA A 65 -13.06 -5.92 -6.84
CA ALA A 65 -11.80 -6.47 -6.38
C ALA A 65 -11.83 -8.01 -6.20
N GLU A 66 -13.01 -8.61 -6.05
CA GLU A 66 -13.16 -10.05 -5.85
C GLU A 66 -12.66 -10.86 -7.05
N ILE A 67 -12.77 -10.33 -8.27
CA ILE A 67 -12.31 -10.99 -9.50
C ILE A 67 -10.81 -11.33 -9.49
N ILE A 68 -10.01 -10.63 -8.70
CA ILE A 68 -8.56 -10.88 -8.55
C ILE A 68 -8.31 -12.31 -8.05
N GLY A 69 -9.19 -12.82 -7.17
CA GLY A 69 -9.05 -14.16 -6.59
C GLY A 69 -9.12 -15.28 -7.63
N PRO A 70 -10.25 -15.45 -8.33
CA PRO A 70 -10.42 -16.54 -9.31
C PRO A 70 -9.55 -16.38 -10.56
N THR A 71 -9.26 -15.14 -10.99
CA THR A 71 -8.47 -14.91 -12.21
C THR A 71 -6.96 -14.94 -11.99
N GLY A 72 -6.50 -14.63 -10.78
CA GLY A 72 -5.08 -14.49 -10.49
C GLY A 72 -4.37 -13.44 -11.37
N CYS A 73 -5.10 -12.40 -11.82
CA CYS A 73 -4.65 -11.45 -12.85
C CYS A 73 -3.52 -10.50 -12.42
N LEU A 74 -3.22 -10.42 -11.13
CA LEU A 74 -2.12 -9.59 -10.63
C LEU A 74 -0.88 -10.45 -10.33
N ASP A 75 0.29 -10.02 -10.76
CA ASP A 75 1.56 -10.64 -10.37
C ASP A 75 1.94 -10.24 -8.93
N ILE A 76 1.65 -9.01 -8.56
CA ILE A 76 1.94 -8.42 -7.25
C ILE A 76 0.89 -7.39 -6.88
N LEU A 77 0.58 -7.26 -5.59
CA LEU A 77 -0.27 -6.19 -5.06
C LEU A 77 0.57 -5.22 -4.23
N ILE A 78 0.39 -3.91 -4.45
CA ILE A 78 1.08 -2.87 -3.70
C ILE A 78 0.06 -2.05 -2.91
N LEU A 79 0.16 -2.08 -1.58
CA LEU A 79 -0.60 -1.23 -0.68
C LEU A 79 0.15 0.08 -0.44
N MET A 80 -0.15 1.11 -1.23
CA MET A 80 0.55 2.40 -1.18
C MET A 80 -0.38 3.59 -1.42
N PRO A 81 -0.44 4.53 -0.47
CA PRO A 81 0.04 4.39 0.90
C PRO A 81 -0.79 3.35 1.66
N CYS A 82 -0.20 2.71 2.68
CA CYS A 82 -0.91 1.80 3.57
C CYS A 82 -1.02 2.41 4.97
N THR A 83 -2.24 2.68 5.42
CA THR A 83 -2.52 3.26 6.75
C THR A 83 -2.44 2.23 7.85
N GLY A 84 -2.25 2.69 9.10
CA GLY A 84 -2.33 1.85 10.30
C GLY A 84 -3.64 1.06 10.39
N ASN A 85 -4.78 1.70 10.05
CA ASN A 85 -6.08 1.04 10.00
C ASN A 85 -6.10 -0.12 8.99
N THR A 86 -5.55 0.08 7.80
CA THR A 86 -5.48 -0.98 6.78
C THR A 86 -4.56 -2.12 7.23
N MET A 87 -3.40 -1.82 7.82
CA MET A 87 -2.50 -2.83 8.37
C MET A 87 -3.15 -3.61 9.51
N ALA A 88 -3.86 -2.92 10.43
CA ALA A 88 -4.58 -3.57 11.52
C ALA A 88 -5.64 -4.55 11.01
N LYS A 89 -6.44 -4.13 10.05
CA LYS A 89 -7.47 -4.98 9.42
C LYS A 89 -6.84 -6.18 8.71
N LEU A 90 -5.82 -5.96 7.91
CA LEU A 90 -5.11 -7.04 7.20
C LEU A 90 -4.51 -8.06 8.17
N ALA A 91 -3.85 -7.61 9.24
CA ALA A 91 -3.25 -8.46 10.27
C ALA A 91 -4.28 -9.31 11.04
N ASN A 92 -5.55 -8.87 11.07
CA ASN A 92 -6.64 -9.58 11.74
C ASN A 92 -7.62 -10.26 10.76
N GLY A 93 -7.27 -10.37 9.47
CA GLY A 93 -8.08 -11.08 8.47
C GLY A 93 -9.39 -10.37 8.11
N ILE A 94 -9.55 -9.08 8.40
CA ILE A 94 -10.74 -8.29 8.07
C ILE A 94 -10.66 -7.84 6.61
N THR A 95 -11.73 -8.07 5.85
CA THR A 95 -11.80 -7.81 4.40
C THR A 95 -13.04 -7.00 4.03
N ASP A 96 -13.19 -5.85 4.65
CA ASP A 96 -14.35 -4.96 4.53
C ASP A 96 -14.12 -3.76 3.59
N THR A 97 -13.08 -3.79 2.76
CA THR A 97 -12.79 -2.78 1.75
C THR A 97 -12.27 -3.40 0.46
N PRO A 98 -12.37 -2.73 -0.70
CA PRO A 98 -11.82 -3.22 -1.97
C PRO A 98 -10.32 -3.56 -1.88
N VAL A 99 -9.55 -2.73 -1.19
CA VAL A 99 -8.11 -2.91 -1.00
C VAL A 99 -7.80 -4.17 -0.18
N LEU A 100 -8.59 -4.44 0.87
CA LEU A 100 -8.41 -5.62 1.72
C LEU A 100 -8.92 -6.89 1.03
N MET A 101 -9.97 -6.80 0.21
CA MET A 101 -10.42 -7.90 -0.63
C MET A 101 -9.34 -8.28 -1.64
N ALA A 102 -8.73 -7.31 -2.32
CA ALA A 102 -7.60 -7.55 -3.22
C ALA A 102 -6.41 -8.21 -2.50
N ALA A 103 -6.07 -7.75 -1.28
CA ALA A 103 -4.98 -8.33 -0.49
C ALA A 103 -5.27 -9.78 -0.09
N LYS A 104 -6.49 -10.08 0.37
CA LYS A 104 -6.95 -11.45 0.66
C LYS A 104 -6.87 -12.34 -0.58
N ALA A 105 -7.36 -11.86 -1.72
CA ALA A 105 -7.35 -12.58 -2.98
C ALA A 105 -5.92 -12.92 -3.43
N GLN A 106 -5.01 -11.95 -3.30
CA GLN A 106 -3.60 -12.10 -3.65
C GLN A 106 -2.90 -13.13 -2.77
N LEU A 107 -3.08 -13.03 -1.44
CA LEU A 107 -2.49 -13.96 -0.46
C LEU A 107 -3.06 -15.38 -0.61
N ARG A 108 -4.36 -15.54 -0.91
CA ARG A 108 -4.98 -16.82 -1.21
C ARG A 108 -4.33 -17.51 -2.41
N ASN A 109 -3.86 -16.74 -3.38
CA ASN A 109 -3.17 -17.23 -4.57
C ASN A 109 -1.65 -17.39 -4.35
N GLU A 110 -1.17 -17.29 -3.11
CA GLU A 110 0.25 -17.35 -2.73
C GLU A 110 1.12 -16.31 -3.47
N LYS A 111 0.53 -15.19 -3.87
CA LYS A 111 1.20 -14.11 -4.59
C LYS A 111 1.60 -12.97 -3.65
N PRO A 112 2.66 -12.22 -3.99
CA PRO A 112 3.22 -11.21 -3.10
C PRO A 112 2.31 -10.00 -2.91
N VAL A 113 2.32 -9.47 -1.69
CA VAL A 113 1.75 -8.20 -1.28
C VAL A 113 2.86 -7.31 -0.71
N VAL A 114 3.07 -6.14 -1.28
CA VAL A 114 4.06 -5.15 -0.81
C VAL A 114 3.35 -4.03 -0.06
N ILE A 115 3.81 -3.72 1.14
CA ILE A 115 3.26 -2.68 2.00
C ILE A 115 4.21 -1.47 2.04
N SER A 116 3.75 -0.33 1.51
CA SER A 116 4.37 0.98 1.69
C SER A 116 3.61 1.73 2.77
N MET A 117 4.07 1.55 4.02
CA MET A 117 3.35 2.05 5.19
C MET A 117 3.48 3.57 5.36
N ALA A 118 2.41 4.18 5.89
CA ALA A 118 2.38 5.55 6.35
C ALA A 118 1.38 5.63 7.52
N SER A 119 1.88 5.65 8.75
CA SER A 119 1.05 5.63 9.94
C SER A 119 1.65 6.46 11.06
N ASN A 120 0.83 7.28 11.71
CA ASN A 120 1.21 8.14 12.82
C ASN A 120 1.16 7.44 14.20
N ASP A 121 0.69 6.19 14.23
CA ASP A 121 0.59 5.35 15.43
C ASP A 121 1.33 4.01 15.29
N ALA A 122 2.27 3.93 14.36
CA ALA A 122 3.01 2.71 14.03
C ALA A 122 3.81 2.14 15.20
N LEU A 123 4.42 2.99 16.04
CA LEU A 123 5.12 2.60 17.27
C LEU A 123 4.20 2.50 18.49
N GLY A 124 2.91 2.77 18.33
CA GLY A 124 1.86 2.58 19.32
C GLY A 124 1.11 1.27 19.10
N MET A 125 -0.23 1.37 18.99
CA MET A 125 -1.13 0.20 18.86
C MET A 125 -0.88 -0.63 17.60
N ASN A 126 -0.32 -0.04 16.53
CA ASN A 126 -0.06 -0.74 15.29
C ASN A 126 1.27 -1.50 15.24
N LEU A 127 2.17 -1.35 16.22
CA LEU A 127 3.46 -2.07 16.21
C LEU A 127 3.26 -3.60 16.20
N LYS A 128 2.31 -4.11 16.97
CA LYS A 128 1.96 -5.54 16.97
C LYS A 128 1.46 -6.02 15.60
N ASN A 129 0.65 -5.20 14.91
CA ASN A 129 0.13 -5.53 13.60
C ASN A 129 1.23 -5.56 12.53
N ILE A 130 2.18 -4.62 12.61
CA ILE A 130 3.37 -4.59 11.76
C ILE A 130 4.21 -5.85 11.99
N GLY A 131 4.45 -6.23 13.26
CA GLY A 131 5.17 -7.45 13.61
C GLY A 131 4.50 -8.71 13.06
N ASN A 132 3.18 -8.83 13.19
CA ASN A 132 2.41 -9.93 12.63
C ASN A 132 2.55 -10.01 11.10
N LEU A 133 2.43 -8.86 10.41
CA LEU A 133 2.52 -8.80 8.94
C LEU A 133 3.94 -9.06 8.44
N LEU A 134 4.99 -8.65 9.17
CA LEU A 134 6.39 -8.95 8.83
C LEU A 134 6.70 -10.45 8.88
N ASN A 135 5.99 -11.20 9.71
CA ASN A 135 6.13 -12.67 9.81
C ASN A 135 5.23 -13.43 8.83
N HIS A 136 4.33 -12.76 8.13
CA HIS A 136 3.40 -13.42 7.24
C HIS A 136 4.07 -13.79 5.90
N LYS A 137 3.83 -15.01 5.41
CA LYS A 137 4.25 -15.41 4.06
C LYS A 137 3.67 -14.46 3.02
N HIS A 138 4.46 -14.16 1.99
CA HIS A 138 4.07 -13.35 0.84
C HIS A 138 3.75 -11.88 1.16
N ILE A 139 4.00 -11.40 2.38
CA ILE A 139 3.92 -9.97 2.73
C ILE A 139 5.33 -9.41 2.86
N TYR A 140 5.59 -8.31 2.17
CA TYR A 140 6.88 -7.62 2.14
C TYR A 140 6.68 -6.14 2.42
N PHE A 141 7.64 -5.55 3.11
CA PHE A 141 7.58 -4.12 3.42
C PHE A 141 8.59 -3.33 2.58
N VAL A 142 8.13 -2.21 2.03
CA VAL A 142 9.07 -1.18 1.60
C VAL A 142 9.82 -0.70 2.83
N PRO A 143 11.17 -0.62 2.82
CA PRO A 143 11.94 -0.16 3.97
C PRO A 143 11.37 1.11 4.60
N PHE A 144 11.27 1.13 5.93
CA PHE A 144 10.61 2.18 6.66
C PHE A 144 11.36 2.59 7.92
N GLY A 145 11.13 3.81 8.36
CA GLY A 145 11.72 4.37 9.58
C GLY A 145 10.80 5.41 10.21
N GLN A 146 11.24 6.04 11.30
CA GLN A 146 10.49 7.12 11.92
C GLN A 146 10.39 8.33 10.96
N ASP A 147 9.21 8.95 10.90
CA ASP A 147 8.92 10.13 10.08
C ASP A 147 9.57 11.39 10.68
N ASP A 148 9.18 11.71 11.93
CA ASP A 148 9.72 12.82 12.71
C ASP A 148 9.77 12.40 14.19
N PRO A 149 10.93 11.93 14.69
CA PRO A 149 11.02 11.40 16.06
C PRO A 149 10.69 12.44 17.16
N VAL A 150 10.85 13.71 16.86
CA VAL A 150 10.61 14.81 17.83
C VAL A 150 9.14 15.22 17.85
N LYS A 151 8.58 15.51 16.67
CA LYS A 151 7.20 16.03 16.56
C LYS A 151 6.15 14.93 16.48
N LYS A 152 6.54 13.75 16.00
CA LYS A 152 5.65 12.60 15.76
C LYS A 152 6.32 11.30 16.23
N PRO A 153 6.58 11.13 17.52
CA PRO A 153 7.43 10.03 18.03
C PRO A 153 6.93 8.63 17.68
N ASN A 154 5.63 8.46 17.43
CA ASN A 154 5.02 7.18 17.06
C ASN A 154 4.83 6.99 15.56
N SER A 155 5.19 7.99 14.74
CA SER A 155 4.96 7.93 13.29
C SER A 155 6.09 7.21 12.57
N MET A 156 5.70 6.29 11.67
CA MET A 156 6.63 5.66 10.74
C MET A 156 6.14 5.78 9.30
N ILE A 157 7.08 5.88 8.39
CA ILE A 157 6.83 6.03 6.96
C ILE A 157 7.83 5.21 6.14
N ALA A 158 7.34 4.62 5.06
CA ALA A 158 8.19 3.94 4.08
C ALA A 158 8.97 4.94 3.22
N ASP A 159 10.20 4.57 2.87
CA ASP A 159 10.97 5.28 1.84
C ASP A 159 10.50 4.81 0.46
N THR A 160 9.60 5.58 -0.15
CA THR A 160 8.99 5.22 -1.44
C THR A 160 10.00 5.07 -2.59
N ARG A 161 11.22 5.64 -2.47
CA ARG A 161 12.29 5.46 -3.44
C ARG A 161 12.75 4.01 -3.55
N LEU A 162 12.54 3.22 -2.48
CA LEU A 162 12.87 1.80 -2.39
C LEU A 162 11.71 0.88 -2.82
N LEU A 163 10.63 1.44 -3.37
CA LEU A 163 9.47 0.66 -3.80
C LEU A 163 9.85 -0.34 -4.91
N ILE A 164 10.42 0.13 -6.02
CA ILE A 164 10.79 -0.73 -7.15
C ILE A 164 11.79 -1.83 -6.75
N PRO A 165 12.89 -1.53 -6.05
CA PRO A 165 13.77 -2.59 -5.51
C PRO A 165 13.04 -3.60 -4.62
N THR A 166 12.07 -3.15 -3.81
CA THR A 166 11.26 -4.04 -2.96
C THR A 166 10.36 -4.95 -3.80
N ILE A 167 9.70 -4.41 -4.83
CA ILE A 167 8.88 -5.18 -5.77
C ILE A 167 9.70 -6.31 -6.40
N LEU A 168 10.89 -5.98 -6.92
CA LEU A 168 11.77 -6.96 -7.57
C LEU A 168 12.25 -8.07 -6.62
N GLN A 169 12.43 -7.77 -5.32
CA GLN A 169 12.75 -8.81 -4.33
C GLN A 169 11.50 -9.60 -3.92
N ALA A 170 10.35 -8.95 -3.75
CA ALA A 170 9.09 -9.60 -3.41
C ALA A 170 8.65 -10.62 -4.47
N LEU A 171 8.84 -10.31 -5.75
CA LEU A 171 8.60 -11.25 -6.87
C LEU A 171 9.51 -12.48 -6.83
N LYS A 172 10.65 -12.38 -6.15
CA LYS A 172 11.58 -13.50 -5.87
C LYS A 172 11.34 -14.18 -4.51
N GLY A 173 10.24 -13.83 -3.81
CA GLY A 173 9.93 -14.35 -2.50
C GLY A 173 10.84 -13.84 -1.37
N ARG A 174 11.46 -12.68 -1.50
CA ARG A 174 12.42 -12.14 -0.52
C ARG A 174 12.06 -10.74 -0.07
N GLN A 175 12.29 -10.45 1.22
CA GLN A 175 12.24 -9.10 1.76
C GLN A 175 13.47 -8.31 1.33
N TYR A 176 13.27 -7.11 0.79
CA TYR A 176 14.36 -6.17 0.53
C TYR A 176 14.97 -5.68 1.85
N GLN A 177 16.29 -5.69 1.96
CA GLN A 177 17.02 -5.33 3.18
C GLN A 177 17.90 -4.09 2.98
N PRO A 178 18.14 -3.30 4.05
CA PRO A 178 17.55 -3.43 5.38
C PRO A 178 16.08 -3.01 5.37
N VAL A 179 15.21 -3.72 6.10
CA VAL A 179 13.78 -3.37 6.20
C VAL A 179 13.53 -2.16 7.12
N LEU A 180 14.35 -2.02 8.16
CA LEU A 180 14.36 -0.84 9.03
C LEU A 180 15.48 0.10 8.59
N ILE A 181 15.14 1.36 8.42
CA ILE A 181 16.07 2.42 8.02
C ILE A 181 16.11 3.52 9.07
N ASP A 182 17.27 4.16 9.18
CA ASP A 182 17.44 5.29 10.09
C ASP A 182 16.61 6.49 9.69
N HIS A 183 16.22 7.29 10.69
CA HIS A 183 15.63 8.59 10.45
C HIS A 183 16.62 9.47 9.69
N LYS A 184 16.20 9.94 8.51
CA LYS A 184 17.02 10.92 7.76
C LYS A 184 16.83 12.30 8.37
N LYS A 185 17.92 12.84 8.89
CA LYS A 185 18.01 14.24 9.34
C LYS A 185 17.79 15.21 8.17
#